data_3934c8cb9ef954e16410e02687608d3f
#
_entry.id   3934c8cb9ef954e16410e02687608d3f
#
_cell.length_a   1.000
_cell.length_b   1.000
_cell.length_c   1.000
_cell.angle_alpha   90.00
_cell.angle_beta   90.00
_cell.angle_gamma   90.00
#
_symmetry.space_group_name_H-M   'P 1'
#
loop_
_entity.id
_entity.type
_entity.pdbx_description
1 polymer ?
#
loop_
_entity_poly.entity_id
_entity_poly.type
_entity_poly.pdbx_seq_one_letter_code
_entity_poly.pdbx_strand_id
1 'polypeptide(L)'
;MITKSKLEYIWLDGYKPTQSLRSKTLIRSNFSGKLEDCPGWAFDGSSTEQASGDDSDCLLKPVAIFPDPDRNNGYLVMSEVLNADGTRHESNGRDTIDDDDDDFWFGFEQEYFLWNPEINLPLGFPAGAFPGPQGPYYC
;
A
#
# COMPACT_ATOMS: atom_id res chain seq x y z
N MET A 1 18.92 -7.42 -25.72
CA MET A 1 19.28 -7.63 -24.30
C MET A 1 17.99 -7.83 -23.54
N ILE A 2 17.85 -8.88 -22.72
CA ILE A 2 16.65 -9.12 -21.91
C ILE A 2 16.71 -8.17 -20.70
N THR A 3 15.74 -7.29 -20.58
CA THR A 3 15.58 -6.44 -19.37
C THR A 3 14.74 -7.17 -18.32
N LYS A 4 15.06 -6.95 -17.05
CA LYS A 4 14.29 -7.46 -15.91
C LYS A 4 13.68 -6.29 -15.17
N SER A 5 12.39 -6.39 -14.83
CA SER A 5 11.67 -5.40 -14.03
C SER A 5 11.14 -6.04 -12.76
N LYS A 6 11.14 -5.29 -11.66
CA LYS A 6 10.47 -5.63 -10.42
C LYS A 6 9.09 -4.98 -10.42
N LEU A 7 8.05 -5.75 -10.18
CA LEU A 7 6.70 -5.29 -9.97
C LEU A 7 6.35 -5.59 -8.51
N GLU A 8 6.30 -4.58 -7.67
CA GLU A 8 5.88 -4.70 -6.28
C GLU A 8 4.37 -4.47 -6.19
N TYR A 9 3.63 -5.55 -6.05
CA TYR A 9 2.19 -5.53 -5.87
C TYR A 9 1.88 -5.11 -4.44
N ILE A 10 1.06 -4.09 -4.30
CA ILE A 10 0.72 -3.47 -3.02
C ILE A 10 -0.79 -3.55 -2.84
N TRP A 11 -1.24 -3.99 -1.66
CA TRP A 11 -2.66 -4.03 -1.30
C TRP A 11 -2.87 -3.73 0.18
N LEU A 12 -4.13 -3.48 0.56
CA LEU A 12 -4.53 -3.33 1.95
C LEU A 12 -4.97 -4.68 2.52
N ASP A 13 -4.50 -5.03 3.71
CA ASP A 13 -4.87 -6.26 4.41
C ASP A 13 -6.30 -6.19 5.00
N GLY A 14 -6.72 -7.27 5.71
CA GLY A 14 -8.05 -7.36 6.32
C GLY A 14 -8.10 -6.94 7.79
N TYR A 15 -7.00 -6.49 8.38
CA TYR A 15 -6.95 -6.15 9.79
C TYR A 15 -7.86 -4.96 10.15
N LYS A 16 -8.47 -5.02 11.33
CA LYS A 16 -9.35 -3.97 11.86
C LYS A 16 -8.80 -3.45 13.18
N PRO A 17 -9.03 -2.18 13.53
CA PRO A 17 -9.83 -1.17 12.84
C PRO A 17 -9.11 -0.50 11.66
N THR A 18 -7.80 -0.68 11.53
CA THR A 18 -6.99 -0.03 10.50
C THR A 18 -6.25 -1.07 9.66
N GLN A 19 -6.46 -1.01 8.37
CA GLN A 19 -5.75 -1.84 7.40
C GLN A 19 -4.30 -1.37 7.24
N SER A 20 -3.38 -2.31 7.00
CA SER A 20 -1.98 -2.04 6.69
C SER A 20 -1.66 -2.39 5.25
N LEU A 21 -0.67 -1.72 4.68
CA LEU A 21 -0.15 -2.07 3.37
C LEU A 21 0.62 -3.38 3.45
N ARG A 22 0.36 -4.25 2.47
CA ARG A 22 1.11 -5.48 2.21
C ARG A 22 1.73 -5.39 0.83
N SER A 23 2.80 -6.12 0.62
CA SER A 23 3.39 -6.22 -0.70
C SER A 23 4.00 -7.58 -0.99
N LYS A 24 4.12 -7.90 -2.27
CA LYS A 24 4.90 -9.01 -2.81
C LYS A 24 5.46 -8.64 -4.18
N THR A 25 6.64 -9.17 -4.50
CA THR A 25 7.38 -8.77 -5.69
C THR A 25 7.37 -9.85 -6.76
N LEU A 26 7.01 -9.46 -7.97
CA LEU A 26 7.11 -10.25 -9.19
C LEU A 26 8.27 -9.74 -10.06
N ILE A 27 9.04 -10.65 -10.64
CA ILE A 27 10.06 -10.30 -11.64
C ILE A 27 9.53 -10.63 -13.04
N ARG A 28 9.49 -9.61 -13.90
CA ARG A 28 9.08 -9.75 -15.30
C ARG A 28 10.23 -9.45 -16.25
N SER A 29 10.31 -10.22 -17.34
CA SER A 29 11.24 -9.96 -18.44
C SER A 29 10.54 -9.10 -19.48
N ASN A 30 11.25 -8.09 -20.00
CA ASN A 30 10.78 -7.23 -21.09
C ASN A 30 9.39 -6.60 -20.80
N PHE A 31 9.21 -6.17 -19.57
CA PHE A 31 7.95 -5.53 -19.16
C PHE A 31 7.81 -4.13 -19.77
N SER A 32 6.62 -3.82 -20.27
CA SER A 32 6.35 -2.57 -20.99
C SER A 32 6.25 -1.32 -20.11
N GLY A 33 6.01 -1.50 -18.81
CA GLY A 33 5.69 -0.41 -17.88
C GLY A 33 4.20 -0.01 -17.86
N LYS A 34 3.33 -0.79 -18.50
CA LYS A 34 1.91 -0.47 -18.61
C LYS A 34 1.05 -1.34 -17.69
N LEU A 35 -0.05 -0.75 -17.21
CA LEU A 35 -0.98 -1.43 -16.31
C LEU A 35 -1.62 -2.67 -16.97
N GLU A 36 -1.97 -2.56 -18.25
CA GLU A 36 -2.58 -3.64 -19.02
C GLU A 36 -1.72 -4.90 -19.14
N ASP A 37 -0.39 -4.74 -18.98
CA ASP A 37 0.58 -5.85 -19.02
C ASP A 37 0.92 -6.39 -17.61
N CYS A 38 0.34 -5.82 -16.56
CA CYS A 38 0.46 -6.36 -15.21
C CYS A 38 -0.42 -7.60 -15.07
N PRO A 39 0.15 -8.80 -14.82
CA PRO A 39 -0.68 -9.98 -14.60
C PRO A 39 -1.44 -9.88 -13.27
N GLY A 40 -2.66 -10.43 -13.22
CA GLY A 40 -3.29 -10.78 -11.96
C GLY A 40 -2.41 -11.78 -11.18
N TRP A 41 -2.49 -11.74 -9.86
CA TRP A 41 -1.70 -12.64 -9.02
C TRP A 41 -2.52 -13.13 -7.83
N ALA A 42 -2.12 -14.28 -7.26
CA ALA A 42 -2.74 -14.83 -6.05
C ALA A 42 -1.82 -14.66 -4.84
N PHE A 43 -2.41 -14.63 -3.66
CA PHE A 43 -1.69 -14.67 -2.39
C PHE A 43 -2.48 -15.44 -1.33
N ASP A 44 -1.80 -15.86 -0.28
CA ASP A 44 -2.42 -16.50 0.88
C ASP A 44 -3.04 -15.43 1.80
N GLY A 45 -4.36 -15.32 1.76
CA GLY A 45 -5.13 -14.36 2.53
C GLY A 45 -5.20 -14.69 4.03
N SER A 46 -4.85 -15.91 4.45
CA SER A 46 -4.86 -16.28 5.87
C SER A 46 -3.82 -15.51 6.68
N SER A 47 -2.69 -15.14 6.05
CA SER A 47 -1.63 -14.36 6.68
C SER A 47 -1.94 -12.86 6.79
N THR A 48 -3.03 -12.41 6.17
CA THR A 48 -3.43 -11.00 6.08
C THR A 48 -4.85 -10.74 6.60
N GLU A 49 -5.46 -11.68 7.34
CA GLU A 49 -6.84 -11.62 7.83
C GLU A 49 -7.87 -11.40 6.71
N GLN A 50 -7.65 -12.04 5.55
CA GLN A 50 -8.50 -11.92 4.37
C GLN A 50 -9.11 -13.26 3.92
N ALA A 51 -8.67 -14.38 4.50
CA ALA A 51 -9.24 -15.68 4.22
C ALA A 51 -9.04 -16.64 5.40
N SER A 52 -9.80 -17.74 5.42
CA SER A 52 -9.57 -18.85 6.36
C SER A 52 -8.43 -19.76 5.88
N GLY A 53 -7.79 -20.48 6.81
CA GLY A 53 -6.69 -21.38 6.45
C GLY A 53 -7.08 -22.54 5.53
N ASP A 54 -8.37 -22.88 5.46
CA ASP A 54 -8.88 -24.00 4.64
C ASP A 54 -9.19 -23.58 3.19
N ASP A 55 -9.41 -22.27 2.95
CA ASP A 55 -9.64 -21.68 1.62
C ASP A 55 -8.97 -20.30 1.62
N SER A 56 -7.65 -20.32 1.45
CA SER A 56 -6.81 -19.16 1.74
C SER A 56 -6.46 -18.31 0.51
N ASP A 57 -6.83 -18.75 -0.68
CA ASP A 57 -6.46 -18.02 -1.90
C ASP A 57 -7.28 -16.74 -2.08
N CYS A 58 -6.56 -15.63 -2.16
CA CYS A 58 -7.09 -14.35 -2.61
C CYS A 58 -6.38 -13.90 -3.89
N LEU A 59 -7.06 -13.09 -4.70
CA LEU A 59 -6.50 -12.56 -5.94
C LEU A 59 -6.15 -11.09 -5.80
N LEU A 60 -5.07 -10.68 -6.45
CA LEU A 60 -4.66 -9.30 -6.64
C LEU A 60 -4.97 -8.88 -8.08
N LYS A 61 -5.84 -7.90 -8.22
CA LYS A 61 -6.18 -7.25 -9.50
C LYS A 61 -5.44 -5.92 -9.57
N PRO A 62 -4.45 -5.75 -10.47
CA PRO A 62 -3.80 -4.47 -10.69
C PRO A 62 -4.79 -3.39 -11.11
N VAL A 63 -4.72 -2.21 -10.47
CA VAL A 63 -5.61 -1.07 -10.76
C VAL A 63 -4.85 0.22 -11.04
N ALA A 64 -3.60 0.34 -10.59
CA ALA A 64 -2.72 1.46 -10.92
C ALA A 64 -1.26 1.02 -10.92
N ILE A 65 -0.42 1.70 -11.69
CA ILE A 65 1.01 1.44 -11.75
C ILE A 65 1.79 2.75 -11.71
N PHE A 66 2.89 2.75 -10.97
CA PHE A 66 3.79 3.88 -10.84
C PHE A 66 5.25 3.42 -10.96
N PRO A 67 6.15 4.21 -11.54
CA PRO A 67 7.58 3.96 -11.41
C PRO A 67 7.98 3.95 -9.93
N ASP A 68 8.80 2.99 -9.54
CA ASP A 68 9.37 2.97 -8.18
C ASP A 68 10.46 4.04 -8.07
N PRO A 69 10.33 5.04 -7.18
CA PRO A 69 11.31 6.11 -7.07
C PRO A 69 12.69 5.64 -6.57
N ASP A 70 12.73 4.52 -5.86
CA ASP A 70 13.95 4.03 -5.20
C ASP A 70 14.68 2.93 -6.00
N ARG A 71 14.06 2.41 -7.06
CA ARG A 71 14.61 1.26 -7.80
C ARG A 71 14.55 1.45 -9.30
N ASN A 72 15.70 1.33 -9.95
CA ASN A 72 15.76 1.26 -11.40
C ASN A 72 15.01 0.02 -11.91
N ASN A 73 14.20 0.18 -12.95
CA ASN A 73 13.32 -0.86 -13.50
C ASN A 73 12.34 -1.45 -12.46
N GLY A 74 12.00 -0.67 -11.44
CA GLY A 74 11.00 -0.99 -10.43
C GLY A 74 9.66 -0.31 -10.73
N TYR A 75 8.58 -0.99 -10.36
CA TYR A 75 7.23 -0.48 -10.46
C TYR A 75 6.44 -0.84 -9.20
N LEU A 76 5.68 0.12 -8.69
CA LEU A 76 4.69 -0.06 -7.65
C LEU A 76 3.33 -0.32 -8.32
N VAL A 77 2.74 -1.46 -8.03
CA VAL A 77 1.47 -1.90 -8.64
C VAL A 77 0.41 -1.94 -7.56
N MET A 78 -0.42 -0.90 -7.50
CA MET A 78 -1.57 -0.89 -6.59
C MET A 78 -2.59 -1.91 -7.06
N SER A 79 -3.09 -2.72 -6.12
CA SER A 79 -3.97 -3.83 -6.43
C SER A 79 -5.20 -3.84 -5.52
N GLU A 80 -6.32 -4.23 -6.10
CA GLU A 80 -7.53 -4.62 -5.39
C GLU A 80 -7.47 -6.09 -4.98
N VAL A 81 -8.14 -6.42 -3.86
CA VAL A 81 -8.28 -7.80 -3.41
C VAL A 81 -9.62 -8.36 -3.85
N LEU A 82 -9.57 -9.54 -4.46
CA LEU A 82 -10.74 -10.30 -4.85
C LEU A 82 -10.71 -11.68 -4.17
N ASN A 83 -11.88 -12.28 -4.02
CA ASN A 83 -12.02 -13.69 -3.66
C ASN A 83 -11.45 -14.60 -4.75
N ALA A 84 -11.22 -15.87 -4.46
CA ALA A 84 -10.70 -16.85 -5.40
C ALA A 84 -11.58 -16.99 -6.67
N ASP A 85 -12.88 -16.76 -6.56
CA ASP A 85 -13.83 -16.78 -7.66
C ASP A 85 -13.88 -15.49 -8.49
N GLY A 86 -13.04 -14.50 -8.13
CA GLY A 86 -12.97 -13.19 -8.81
C GLY A 86 -14.00 -12.17 -8.35
N THR A 87 -14.86 -12.51 -7.39
CA THR A 87 -15.78 -11.53 -6.79
C THR A 87 -15.02 -10.58 -5.85
N ARG A 88 -15.60 -9.42 -5.58
CA ARG A 88 -15.04 -8.46 -4.64
C ARG A 88 -14.84 -9.07 -3.26
N HIS A 89 -13.64 -8.92 -2.69
CA HIS A 89 -13.38 -9.27 -1.30
C HIS A 89 -13.97 -8.22 -0.35
N GLU A 90 -14.48 -8.63 0.81
CA GLU A 90 -15.12 -7.72 1.78
C GLU A 90 -14.19 -6.61 2.31
N SER A 91 -12.87 -6.90 2.38
CA SER A 91 -11.86 -5.93 2.81
C SER A 91 -11.47 -4.92 1.73
N ASN A 92 -11.96 -5.07 0.50
CA ASN A 92 -11.63 -4.21 -0.63
C ASN A 92 -12.44 -2.90 -0.58
N GLY A 93 -11.95 -1.93 0.21
CA GLY A 93 -12.56 -0.61 0.30
C GLY A 93 -12.40 0.24 -0.97
N ARG A 94 -11.36 -0.05 -1.79
CA ARG A 94 -11.09 0.72 -3.00
C ARG A 94 -12.21 0.60 -4.04
N ASP A 95 -12.81 -0.58 -4.18
CA ASP A 95 -13.91 -0.85 -5.12
C ASP A 95 -15.22 -0.09 -4.78
N THR A 96 -15.25 0.59 -3.63
CA THR A 96 -16.39 1.46 -3.25
C THR A 96 -16.21 2.92 -3.67
N ILE A 97 -15.04 3.27 -4.21
CA ILE A 97 -14.76 4.61 -4.69
C ILE A 97 -15.42 4.76 -6.06
N ASP A 98 -16.30 5.75 -6.18
CA ASP A 98 -16.91 6.12 -7.43
C ASP A 98 -15.99 7.08 -8.20
N ASP A 99 -15.52 6.66 -9.36
CA ASP A 99 -14.63 7.46 -10.21
C ASP A 99 -15.41 8.56 -10.98
N ASP A 100 -16.75 8.54 -10.95
CA ASP A 100 -17.58 9.50 -11.66
C ASP A 100 -17.82 10.82 -10.90
N ASP A 101 -17.21 10.98 -9.73
CA ASP A 101 -17.37 12.19 -8.91
C ASP A 101 -16.33 13.25 -9.26
N ASP A 102 -16.44 13.82 -10.44
CA ASP A 102 -15.52 14.81 -11.01
C ASP A 102 -15.54 16.18 -10.29
N ASP A 103 -16.50 16.40 -9.37
CA ASP A 103 -16.70 17.70 -8.73
C ASP A 103 -15.89 17.87 -7.43
N PHE A 104 -15.25 16.82 -6.90
CA PHE A 104 -14.45 16.90 -5.67
C PHE A 104 -12.97 17.09 -5.95
N TRP A 105 -12.39 18.02 -5.21
CA TRP A 105 -10.95 18.23 -5.16
C TRP A 105 -10.41 17.60 -3.87
N PHE A 106 -9.43 16.74 -3.99
CA PHE A 106 -8.77 16.09 -2.87
C PHE A 106 -7.35 16.61 -2.71
N GLY A 107 -6.95 16.88 -1.47
CA GLY A 107 -5.59 17.20 -1.09
C GLY A 107 -5.18 16.33 0.08
N PHE A 108 -3.91 15.94 0.11
CA PHE A 108 -3.33 15.20 1.22
C PHE A 108 -2.22 16.03 1.85
N GLU A 109 -2.24 16.13 3.18
CA GLU A 109 -1.17 16.74 3.95
C GLU A 109 -0.44 15.65 4.71
N GLN A 110 0.88 15.59 4.56
CA GLN A 110 1.74 14.67 5.27
C GLN A 110 2.29 15.36 6.51
N GLU A 111 1.74 15.02 7.68
CA GLU A 111 2.18 15.58 8.97
C GLU A 111 2.87 14.52 9.80
N TYR A 112 4.00 14.87 10.41
CA TYR A 112 4.76 13.97 11.27
C TYR A 112 5.62 14.71 12.28
N PHE A 113 5.96 14.03 13.38
CA PHE A 113 7.01 14.42 14.29
C PHE A 113 8.21 13.50 14.12
N LEU A 114 9.39 14.08 14.18
CA LEU A 114 10.59 13.28 14.41
C LEU A 114 10.59 12.76 15.84
N TRP A 115 10.90 11.49 16.02
CA TRP A 115 10.78 10.80 17.30
C TRP A 115 12.14 10.45 17.89
N ASN A 116 12.31 10.68 19.20
CA ASN A 116 13.49 10.23 19.94
C ASN A 116 13.15 8.95 20.73
N PRO A 117 13.64 7.78 20.28
CA PRO A 117 13.34 6.51 20.93
C PRO A 117 13.98 6.33 22.31
N GLU A 118 15.06 7.05 22.62
CA GLU A 118 15.77 6.93 23.91
C GLU A 118 14.94 7.47 25.08
N ILE A 119 14.22 8.55 24.85
CA ILE A 119 13.38 9.20 25.88
C ILE A 119 11.88 8.98 25.62
N ASN A 120 11.53 8.30 24.54
CA ASN A 120 10.15 8.02 24.10
C ASN A 120 9.28 9.29 23.99
N LEU A 121 9.82 10.34 23.38
CA LEU A 121 9.17 11.63 23.15
C LEU A 121 9.51 12.14 21.73
N PRO A 122 8.66 13.04 21.17
CA PRO A 122 9.04 13.76 19.96
C PRO A 122 10.39 14.47 20.13
N LEU A 123 11.18 14.47 19.06
CA LEU A 123 12.50 15.10 19.04
C LEU A 123 12.38 16.60 19.37
N GLY A 124 13.24 17.10 20.23
CA GLY A 124 13.22 18.49 20.69
C GLY A 124 12.27 18.77 21.85
N PHE A 125 11.48 17.80 22.29
CA PHE A 125 10.66 17.96 23.50
C PHE A 125 11.55 17.85 24.74
N PRO A 126 11.38 18.75 25.70
CA PRO A 126 12.16 18.70 26.94
C PRO A 126 11.71 17.52 27.81
N ALA A 127 12.69 16.75 28.32
CA ALA A 127 12.38 15.67 29.27
C ALA A 127 11.79 16.26 30.56
N GLY A 128 10.59 15.80 30.92
CA GLY A 128 9.91 16.21 32.14
C GLY A 128 9.28 17.61 32.15
N ALA A 129 9.19 18.25 31.00
CA ALA A 129 8.51 19.54 30.83
C ALA A 129 7.46 19.51 29.71
N PHE A 130 6.57 20.49 29.71
CA PHE A 130 5.62 20.63 28.59
C PHE A 130 6.33 21.22 27.38
N PRO A 131 6.13 20.64 26.19
CA PRO A 131 6.62 21.25 24.94
C PRO A 131 5.84 22.54 24.66
N GLY A 132 6.50 23.51 24.02
CA GLY A 132 5.79 24.61 23.40
C GLY A 132 4.89 24.12 22.25
N PRO A 133 3.84 24.86 21.87
CA PRO A 133 3.05 24.52 20.69
C PRO A 133 3.96 24.53 19.45
N GLN A 134 3.87 23.50 18.63
CA GLN A 134 4.65 23.35 17.40
C GLN A 134 6.17 23.55 17.61
N GLY A 135 6.86 22.53 18.11
CA GLY A 135 8.31 22.55 18.23
C GLY A 135 9.00 22.58 16.86
N PRO A 136 10.31 22.90 16.82
CA PRO A 136 11.06 23.04 15.58
C PRO A 136 11.23 21.72 14.80
N TYR A 137 10.77 20.61 15.33
CA TYR A 137 10.88 19.27 14.74
C TYR A 137 9.52 18.73 14.22
N TYR A 138 8.53 19.58 14.18
CA TYR A 138 7.29 19.30 13.46
C TYR A 138 7.43 19.74 11.99
N CYS A 139 6.95 18.92 11.08
CA CYS A 139 7.02 19.23 9.64
C CYS A 139 6.42 20.62 9.29
#